data_d762bfcdcfdc3ae997c2651291efc3cc
#
_entry.id   d762bfcdcfdc3ae997c2651291efc3cc
#
_cell.length_a   1.000
_cell.length_b   1.000
_cell.length_c   1.000
_cell.angle_alpha   90.00
_cell.angle_beta   90.00
_cell.angle_gamma   90.00
#
_symmetry.space_group_name_H-M   'P 1'
#
loop_
_entity.id
_entity.type
_entity.pdbx_description
1 polymer ?
#
loop_
_entity_poly.entity_id
_entity_poly.type
_entity_poly.pdbx_seq_one_letter_code
_entity_poly.pdbx_strand_id
1 'polypeptide(L)'
;MKKIAYILGLFLVLSSCAGDWLETEPESSTATGTIFETTENAALAVNGICRLMANQYLDSQGFNGEGTIKTYFGNYPGNDFQRSNLTGWSSITNALYHERSTSSYCYYPWFYYYKLIVNANAIIMNIDNAKGTDSEKQFIKAQALTFRAYSYLMLSQLYCHRWADSNNGASRGLPLRTDLSTGDLEASTLAQVYSRIYEDLDEAVSNFTSSGKDRASGDNYSPNKSVAYAVYARAALTREDWSTAAQYAALARANFPLMTNDEYVNGGFNTANQEWIWSCYNASDQDLYYYSFFAYQGSNSSASICRTYPCAISKELYDEIPDTDVRKGMFLGPKTGETYTTSTGRASSGALYNRAKADYADKLYSTSYIFAYMQFKFQVSAQVGIGQVNNFRSAEMYLIEAEANCHLGNKDTETQNLLIELNRTSGRNTAYTCTKTGDELLEEVKLYRRIELWGEGFDWFDYKRWKESIVRKSYPEGSFHVQFAVTIAPDDNNYWTWVYPAKEIDYNEDISSSVE
;
A
#
# COMPACT_ATOMS: atom_id res chain seq x y z
N MET A 1 18.69 10.24 -78.26
CA MET A 1 19.67 10.73 -77.25
C MET A 1 19.04 11.49 -76.08
N LYS A 2 18.04 12.34 -76.26
CA LYS A 2 17.40 13.06 -75.14
C LYS A 2 16.63 12.17 -74.12
N LYS A 3 16.04 11.05 -74.57
CA LYS A 3 15.31 10.11 -73.70
C LYS A 3 16.21 9.23 -72.81
N ILE A 4 17.44 8.97 -73.23
CA ILE A 4 18.41 8.19 -72.47
C ILE A 4 19.03 9.05 -71.32
N ALA A 5 19.18 10.36 -71.56
CA ALA A 5 19.67 11.30 -70.52
C ALA A 5 18.69 11.46 -69.35
N TYR A 6 17.36 11.34 -69.58
CA TYR A 6 16.36 11.41 -68.53
C TYR A 6 16.30 10.11 -67.68
N ILE A 7 16.58 8.96 -68.26
CA ILE A 7 16.62 7.69 -67.56
C ILE A 7 17.90 7.61 -66.69
N LEU A 8 19.04 8.09 -67.17
CA LEU A 8 20.28 8.14 -66.36
C LEU A 8 20.19 9.17 -65.22
N GLY A 9 19.48 10.31 -65.45
CA GLY A 9 19.24 11.30 -64.40
C GLY A 9 18.31 10.81 -63.31
N LEU A 10 17.36 9.94 -63.63
CA LEU A 10 16.43 9.34 -62.66
C LEU A 10 17.10 8.25 -61.76
N PHE A 11 18.10 7.56 -62.30
CA PHE A 11 18.87 6.58 -61.53
C PHE A 11 19.90 7.19 -60.57
N LEU A 12 20.37 8.42 -60.83
CA LEU A 12 21.30 9.12 -59.96
C LEU A 12 20.62 9.81 -58.78
N VAL A 13 19.30 10.02 -58.83
CA VAL A 13 18.53 10.60 -57.71
C VAL A 13 18.07 9.53 -56.72
N LEU A 14 18.09 8.23 -57.09
CA LEU A 14 17.69 7.11 -56.22
C LEU A 14 18.84 6.51 -55.40
N SER A 15 20.08 6.96 -55.59
CA SER A 15 21.25 6.46 -54.84
C SER A 15 21.74 7.39 -53.72
N SER A 16 21.00 8.46 -53.43
CA SER A 16 21.41 9.47 -52.44
C SER A 16 20.67 9.41 -51.10
N CYS A 17 19.89 8.35 -50.83
CA CYS A 17 19.23 8.16 -49.55
C CYS A 17 19.27 6.70 -49.12
N ALA A 18 20.46 6.12 -49.07
CA ALA A 18 20.66 4.77 -48.50
C ALA A 18 21.87 4.83 -47.56
N GLY A 19 21.70 5.35 -46.43
CA GLY A 19 22.63 5.38 -45.32
C GLY A 19 22.10 6.36 -44.28
N ASP A 20 21.90 5.97 -43.09
CA ASP A 20 21.60 6.72 -41.86
C ASP A 20 20.15 7.15 -41.58
N TRP A 21 19.15 6.91 -42.40
CA TRP A 21 17.78 7.38 -42.08
C TRP A 21 16.84 6.23 -41.66
N LEU A 22 17.32 5.01 -41.63
CA LEU A 22 16.54 3.81 -41.22
C LEU A 22 17.08 3.10 -39.98
N GLU A 23 18.11 3.63 -39.35
CA GLU A 23 18.53 3.25 -37.99
C GLU A 23 18.00 4.25 -36.97
N THR A 24 16.71 4.55 -36.98
CA THR A 24 16.05 5.00 -35.76
C THR A 24 15.88 3.74 -34.92
N GLU A 25 16.79 3.55 -33.97
CA GLU A 25 16.48 2.67 -32.83
C GLU A 25 15.12 3.11 -32.29
N PRO A 26 14.23 2.18 -31.92
CA PRO A 26 12.96 2.54 -31.28
C PRO A 26 13.25 3.52 -30.15
N GLU A 27 12.50 4.60 -30.04
CA GLU A 27 12.73 5.65 -29.00
C GLU A 27 12.86 5.05 -27.59
N SER A 28 12.26 3.90 -27.35
CA SER A 28 12.38 3.13 -26.10
C SER A 28 13.77 2.50 -25.89
N SER A 29 14.46 2.06 -26.91
CA SER A 29 15.81 1.45 -26.77
C SER A 29 16.89 2.53 -26.65
N THR A 30 16.75 3.64 -27.36
CA THR A 30 17.66 4.79 -27.24
C THR A 30 17.55 5.41 -25.86
N ALA A 31 16.32 5.51 -25.30
CA ALA A 31 16.08 6.01 -23.95
C ALA A 31 16.73 5.11 -22.88
N THR A 32 16.68 3.78 -23.03
CA THR A 32 17.27 2.85 -22.06
C THR A 32 18.81 2.96 -22.05
N GLY A 33 19.45 3.05 -23.20
CA GLY A 33 20.92 3.23 -23.30
C GLY A 33 21.39 4.50 -22.59
N THR A 34 20.72 5.62 -22.81
CA THR A 34 21.09 6.93 -22.22
C THR A 34 20.82 7.01 -20.72
N ILE A 35 19.75 6.37 -20.20
CA ILE A 35 19.38 6.39 -18.79
C ILE A 35 20.48 5.72 -17.92
N PHE A 36 21.14 4.69 -18.41
CA PHE A 36 22.14 3.96 -17.63
C PHE A 36 23.59 4.31 -18.00
N GLU A 37 23.84 5.38 -18.76
CA GLU A 37 25.20 5.85 -19.02
C GLU A 37 25.92 6.37 -17.78
N THR A 38 25.18 7.01 -16.86
CA THR A 38 25.75 7.59 -15.64
C THR A 38 24.87 7.28 -14.43
N THR A 39 25.46 7.30 -13.24
CA THR A 39 24.73 7.15 -11.98
C THR A 39 23.72 8.28 -11.74
N GLU A 40 24.01 9.49 -12.22
CA GLU A 40 23.08 10.63 -12.16
C GLU A 40 21.80 10.35 -12.97
N ASN A 41 21.94 9.87 -14.19
CA ASN A 41 20.81 9.49 -15.03
C ASN A 41 20.05 8.28 -14.43
N ALA A 42 20.75 7.27 -13.92
CA ALA A 42 20.14 6.11 -13.28
C ALA A 42 19.31 6.49 -12.02
N ALA A 43 19.72 7.52 -11.27
CA ALA A 43 18.93 8.06 -10.17
C ALA A 43 17.58 8.63 -10.62
N LEU A 44 17.49 9.15 -11.87
CA LEU A 44 16.20 9.58 -12.44
C LEU A 44 15.26 8.40 -12.69
N ALA A 45 15.79 7.21 -13.01
CA ALA A 45 14.97 6.01 -13.13
C ALA A 45 14.38 5.58 -11.78
N VAL A 46 15.11 5.73 -10.67
CA VAL A 46 14.57 5.55 -9.31
C VAL A 46 13.40 6.51 -9.05
N ASN A 47 13.57 7.80 -9.36
CA ASN A 47 12.51 8.79 -9.25
C ASN A 47 11.31 8.44 -10.14
N GLY A 48 11.57 7.85 -11.32
CA GLY A 48 10.55 7.31 -12.21
C GLY A 48 9.69 6.26 -11.51
N ILE A 49 10.29 5.30 -10.79
CA ILE A 49 9.53 4.29 -10.01
C ILE A 49 8.70 4.96 -8.90
N CYS A 50 9.26 5.93 -8.17
CA CYS A 50 8.51 6.69 -7.17
C CYS A 50 7.26 7.35 -7.76
N ARG A 51 7.36 7.93 -8.97
CA ARG A 51 6.21 8.52 -9.68
C ARG A 51 5.20 7.47 -10.14
N LEU A 52 5.66 6.30 -10.61
CA LEU A 52 4.77 5.20 -10.97
C LEU A 52 3.88 4.76 -9.80
N MET A 53 4.34 4.87 -8.56
CA MET A 53 3.57 4.50 -7.37
C MET A 53 2.36 5.41 -7.09
N ALA A 54 2.25 6.54 -7.77
CA ALA A 54 1.17 7.50 -7.59
C ALA A 54 0.43 7.86 -8.90
N ASN A 55 0.76 7.22 -10.02
CA ASN A 55 0.11 7.46 -11.30
C ASN A 55 -1.20 6.69 -11.45
N GLN A 56 -2.06 7.18 -12.34
CA GLN A 56 -3.23 6.42 -12.80
C GLN A 56 -2.84 5.36 -13.81
N TYR A 57 -3.59 4.27 -13.81
CA TYR A 57 -3.40 3.14 -14.72
C TYR A 57 -4.69 2.68 -15.35
N LEU A 58 -4.56 1.96 -16.49
CA LEU A 58 -5.63 1.28 -17.21
C LEU A 58 -6.75 2.23 -17.68
N ASP A 59 -6.46 3.51 -17.85
CA ASP A 59 -7.43 4.56 -18.22
C ASP A 59 -8.72 4.50 -17.40
N SER A 60 -8.61 3.98 -16.18
CA SER A 60 -9.73 3.71 -15.29
C SER A 60 -9.72 4.61 -14.07
N GLN A 61 -10.86 5.22 -13.83
CA GLN A 61 -11.12 6.01 -12.64
C GLN A 61 -10.87 5.19 -11.37
N GLY A 62 -10.03 5.69 -10.47
CA GLY A 62 -9.76 5.07 -9.19
C GLY A 62 -8.62 4.05 -9.16
N PHE A 63 -7.95 3.76 -10.26
CA PHE A 63 -6.72 2.99 -10.29
C PHE A 63 -5.51 3.93 -10.25
N ASN A 64 -5.22 4.45 -9.06
CA ASN A 64 -4.20 5.46 -8.80
C ASN A 64 -3.12 4.90 -7.86
N GLY A 65 -2.15 4.20 -8.43
CA GLY A 65 -0.96 3.69 -7.75
C GLY A 65 -1.24 2.96 -6.43
N GLU A 66 -0.35 3.16 -5.48
CA GLU A 66 -0.40 2.53 -4.16
C GLU A 66 -1.64 2.94 -3.34
N GLY A 67 -2.14 4.16 -3.55
CA GLY A 67 -3.35 4.64 -2.89
C GLY A 67 -4.58 3.77 -3.18
N THR A 68 -4.68 3.22 -4.39
CA THR A 68 -5.74 2.29 -4.77
C THR A 68 -5.58 0.93 -4.08
N ILE A 69 -4.36 0.43 -3.98
CA ILE A 69 -4.09 -0.83 -3.26
C ILE A 69 -4.57 -0.72 -1.82
N LYS A 70 -4.19 0.35 -1.13
CA LYS A 70 -4.63 0.60 0.25
C LYS A 70 -6.16 0.71 0.38
N THR A 71 -6.79 1.43 -0.54
CA THR A 71 -8.23 1.70 -0.48
C THR A 71 -9.06 0.49 -0.86
N TYR A 72 -8.83 -0.10 -2.04
CA TYR A 72 -9.69 -1.14 -2.60
C TYR A 72 -9.34 -2.55 -2.12
N PHE A 73 -8.08 -2.80 -1.80
CA PHE A 73 -7.61 -4.14 -1.45
C PHE A 73 -7.31 -4.29 0.04
N GLY A 74 -6.95 -3.21 0.72
CA GLY A 74 -6.67 -3.23 2.15
C GLY A 74 -7.85 -2.78 3.02
N ASN A 75 -8.53 -1.68 2.66
CA ASN A 75 -9.57 -1.08 3.50
C ASN A 75 -10.98 -1.60 3.19
N TYR A 76 -11.43 -1.52 1.93
CA TYR A 76 -12.83 -1.79 1.57
C TYR A 76 -13.33 -3.19 1.92
N PRO A 77 -12.56 -4.26 1.68
CA PRO A 77 -13.00 -5.60 2.07
C PRO A 77 -12.77 -5.91 3.56
N GLY A 78 -12.08 -5.04 4.30
CA GLY A 78 -11.73 -5.22 5.71
C GLY A 78 -12.93 -5.24 6.67
N ASN A 79 -12.68 -5.48 7.95
CA ASN A 79 -13.69 -5.60 8.99
C ASN A 79 -14.09 -4.27 9.61
N ASP A 80 -13.15 -3.33 9.69
CA ASP A 80 -13.28 -2.14 10.53
C ASP A 80 -13.44 -0.84 9.73
N PHE A 81 -13.30 -0.91 8.42
CA PHE A 81 -13.43 0.22 7.53
C PHE A 81 -14.70 0.14 6.71
N GLN A 82 -15.51 1.19 6.74
CA GLN A 82 -16.67 1.27 5.89
C GLN A 82 -16.72 2.57 5.08
N ARG A 83 -17.37 2.49 3.94
CA ARG A 83 -17.85 3.66 3.22
C ARG A 83 -19.37 3.71 3.29
N SER A 84 -19.87 4.80 3.83
CA SER A 84 -21.30 4.93 4.09
C SER A 84 -22.14 4.89 2.80
N ASN A 85 -23.05 3.94 2.71
CA ASN A 85 -24.11 3.84 1.70
C ASN A 85 -23.67 3.95 0.22
N LEU A 86 -22.43 3.63 -0.12
CA LEU A 86 -21.94 3.65 -1.49
C LEU A 86 -22.03 2.29 -2.16
N THR A 87 -22.90 2.15 -3.16
CA THR A 87 -23.20 0.86 -3.80
C THR A 87 -22.24 0.48 -4.94
N GLY A 88 -21.57 1.45 -5.58
CA GLY A 88 -20.73 1.22 -6.76
C GLY A 88 -19.52 0.30 -6.54
N TRP A 89 -19.07 0.13 -5.29
CA TRP A 89 -17.96 -0.76 -4.90
C TRP A 89 -18.40 -1.97 -4.08
N SER A 90 -19.69 -2.31 -4.08
CA SER A 90 -20.22 -3.43 -3.28
C SER A 90 -19.51 -4.75 -3.56
N SER A 91 -19.13 -5.02 -4.80
CA SER A 91 -18.44 -6.25 -5.16
C SER A 91 -17.03 -6.35 -4.60
N ILE A 92 -16.27 -5.24 -4.57
CA ILE A 92 -14.92 -5.25 -3.95
C ILE A 92 -15.04 -5.22 -2.44
N THR A 93 -15.97 -4.44 -1.90
CA THR A 93 -16.22 -4.34 -0.45
C THR A 93 -16.66 -5.68 0.14
N ASN A 94 -17.48 -6.44 -0.55
CA ASN A 94 -17.95 -7.76 -0.10
C ASN A 94 -17.05 -8.92 -0.59
N ALA A 95 -15.84 -8.62 -1.07
CA ALA A 95 -14.86 -9.59 -1.50
C ALA A 95 -15.34 -10.57 -2.60
N LEU A 96 -16.24 -10.13 -3.50
CA LEU A 96 -16.86 -10.99 -4.52
C LEU A 96 -16.04 -11.19 -5.79
N TYR A 97 -14.87 -10.54 -5.90
CA TYR A 97 -14.08 -10.54 -7.13
C TYR A 97 -12.82 -11.40 -7.10
N HIS A 98 -12.51 -12.06 -5.98
CA HIS A 98 -11.28 -12.85 -5.84
C HIS A 98 -11.14 -13.95 -6.90
N GLU A 99 -12.24 -14.56 -7.30
CA GLU A 99 -12.27 -15.64 -8.31
C GLU A 99 -12.60 -15.16 -9.73
N ARG A 100 -12.66 -13.84 -9.97
CA ARG A 100 -12.98 -13.27 -11.29
C ARG A 100 -11.71 -12.82 -12.02
N SER A 101 -11.05 -13.75 -12.71
CA SER A 101 -9.82 -13.50 -13.49
C SER A 101 -9.95 -12.39 -14.54
N THR A 102 -11.16 -12.19 -15.11
CA THR A 102 -11.43 -11.15 -16.12
C THR A 102 -11.70 -9.76 -15.52
N SER A 103 -11.80 -9.64 -14.20
CA SER A 103 -12.04 -8.36 -13.54
C SER A 103 -10.82 -7.45 -13.64
N SER A 104 -11.06 -6.15 -13.93
CA SER A 104 -10.01 -5.12 -13.85
C SER A 104 -9.44 -4.98 -12.43
N TYR A 105 -10.22 -5.30 -11.38
CA TYR A 105 -9.69 -5.36 -10.01
C TYR A 105 -8.72 -6.52 -9.82
N CYS A 106 -8.96 -7.68 -10.44
CA CYS A 106 -8.01 -8.79 -10.43
C CYS A 106 -6.74 -8.46 -11.21
N TYR A 107 -6.86 -7.74 -12.33
CA TYR A 107 -5.73 -7.41 -13.19
C TYR A 107 -4.89 -6.25 -12.67
N TYR A 108 -5.48 -5.25 -12.02
CA TYR A 108 -4.80 -4.01 -11.66
C TYR A 108 -3.57 -4.20 -10.75
N PRO A 109 -3.63 -4.88 -9.59
CA PRO A 109 -2.44 -5.07 -8.75
C PRO A 109 -1.34 -5.87 -9.44
N TRP A 110 -1.71 -6.87 -10.22
CA TRP A 110 -0.77 -7.66 -11.03
C TRP A 110 0.00 -6.77 -11.99
N PHE A 111 -0.71 -6.07 -12.86
CA PHE A 111 -0.13 -5.13 -13.82
C PHE A 111 0.73 -4.07 -13.13
N TYR A 112 0.24 -3.50 -12.06
CA TYR A 112 0.89 -2.42 -11.32
C TYR A 112 2.23 -2.86 -10.72
N TYR A 113 2.24 -3.94 -9.95
CA TYR A 113 3.47 -4.37 -9.28
C TYR A 113 4.47 -4.99 -10.25
N TYR A 114 4.05 -5.75 -11.27
CA TYR A 114 4.98 -6.21 -12.30
C TYR A 114 5.58 -5.07 -13.12
N LYS A 115 4.86 -3.96 -13.32
CA LYS A 115 5.43 -2.75 -13.91
C LYS A 115 6.54 -2.16 -13.03
N LEU A 116 6.37 -2.12 -11.71
CA LEU A 116 7.43 -1.69 -10.80
C LEU A 116 8.63 -2.67 -10.85
N ILE A 117 8.38 -3.98 -10.87
CA ILE A 117 9.42 -5.02 -10.96
C ILE A 117 10.25 -4.86 -12.22
N VAL A 118 9.65 -4.68 -13.39
CA VAL A 118 10.38 -4.51 -14.65
C VAL A 118 11.26 -3.26 -14.62
N ASN A 119 10.77 -2.15 -14.08
CA ASN A 119 11.59 -0.93 -13.95
C ASN A 119 12.73 -1.12 -12.93
N ALA A 120 12.50 -1.83 -11.83
CA ALA A 120 13.56 -2.18 -10.88
C ALA A 120 14.61 -3.11 -11.51
N ASN A 121 14.19 -4.12 -12.28
CA ASN A 121 15.08 -5.02 -13.01
C ASN A 121 15.97 -4.24 -13.99
N ALA A 122 15.41 -3.25 -14.71
CA ALA A 122 16.18 -2.43 -15.63
C ALA A 122 17.34 -1.70 -14.91
N ILE A 123 17.10 -1.18 -13.72
CA ILE A 123 18.13 -0.55 -12.90
C ILE A 123 19.16 -1.59 -12.44
N ILE A 124 18.71 -2.70 -11.83
CA ILE A 124 19.57 -3.74 -11.25
C ILE A 124 20.54 -4.31 -12.30
N MET A 125 20.05 -4.57 -13.51
CA MET A 125 20.83 -5.17 -14.58
C MET A 125 21.85 -4.23 -15.22
N ASN A 126 21.64 -2.91 -15.17
CA ASN A 126 22.45 -1.96 -15.94
C ASN A 126 23.34 -1.06 -15.06
N ILE A 127 23.03 -0.88 -13.77
CA ILE A 127 23.70 0.11 -12.92
C ILE A 127 25.20 -0.15 -12.75
N ASP A 128 25.62 -1.40 -12.74
CA ASP A 128 27.03 -1.77 -12.53
C ASP A 128 27.93 -1.26 -13.68
N ASN A 129 27.36 -1.05 -14.88
CA ASN A 129 28.05 -0.53 -16.06
C ASN A 129 28.00 1.00 -16.18
N ALA A 130 27.20 1.70 -15.38
CA ALA A 130 27.06 3.16 -15.43
C ALA A 130 28.37 3.85 -15.03
N LYS A 131 28.63 5.02 -15.61
CA LYS A 131 29.74 5.90 -15.16
C LYS A 131 29.34 6.56 -13.85
N GLY A 132 30.17 6.43 -12.83
CA GLY A 132 29.95 6.97 -11.49
C GLY A 132 30.74 6.21 -10.45
N THR A 133 30.62 6.58 -9.19
CA THR A 133 31.30 5.92 -8.08
C THR A 133 30.60 4.63 -7.68
N ASP A 134 31.35 3.66 -7.14
CA ASP A 134 30.78 2.41 -6.63
C ASP A 134 29.76 2.67 -5.52
N SER A 135 29.99 3.67 -4.68
CA SER A 135 29.05 4.11 -3.64
C SER A 135 27.69 4.56 -4.24
N GLU A 136 27.67 5.28 -5.36
CA GLU A 136 26.45 5.68 -6.06
C GLU A 136 25.73 4.48 -6.68
N LYS A 137 26.49 3.61 -7.36
CA LYS A 137 25.95 2.39 -7.96
C LYS A 137 25.28 1.50 -6.92
N GLN A 138 25.98 1.24 -5.81
CA GLN A 138 25.45 0.44 -4.69
C GLN A 138 24.17 1.06 -4.11
N PHE A 139 24.14 2.37 -3.90
CA PHE A 139 22.95 3.06 -3.36
C PHE A 139 21.74 2.91 -4.30
N ILE A 140 21.92 3.19 -5.59
CA ILE A 140 20.85 3.09 -6.61
C ILE A 140 20.38 1.63 -6.78
N LYS A 141 21.30 0.66 -6.78
CA LYS A 141 20.97 -0.76 -6.85
C LYS A 141 20.14 -1.20 -5.65
N ALA A 142 20.52 -0.76 -4.45
CA ALA A 142 19.79 -1.05 -3.21
C ALA A 142 18.35 -0.50 -3.25
N GLN A 143 18.16 0.69 -3.80
CA GLN A 143 16.82 1.26 -3.98
C GLN A 143 15.96 0.40 -4.92
N ALA A 144 16.52 -0.02 -6.05
CA ALA A 144 15.81 -0.87 -7.02
C ALA A 144 15.46 -2.25 -6.45
N LEU A 145 16.39 -2.89 -5.72
CA LEU A 145 16.17 -4.15 -5.01
C LEU A 145 15.04 -4.02 -3.98
N THR A 146 14.99 -2.90 -3.24
CA THR A 146 13.92 -2.62 -2.26
C THR A 146 12.56 -2.49 -2.94
N PHE A 147 12.46 -1.82 -4.09
CA PHE A 147 11.20 -1.75 -4.86
C PHE A 147 10.76 -3.13 -5.36
N ARG A 148 11.69 -3.96 -5.85
CA ARG A 148 11.37 -5.31 -6.34
C ARG A 148 10.87 -6.20 -5.21
N ALA A 149 11.56 -6.21 -4.08
CA ALA A 149 11.15 -6.95 -2.89
C ALA A 149 9.76 -6.51 -2.38
N TYR A 150 9.52 -5.20 -2.28
CA TYR A 150 8.20 -4.67 -1.90
C TYR A 150 7.10 -5.10 -2.86
N SER A 151 7.36 -5.05 -4.16
CA SER A 151 6.38 -5.44 -5.18
C SER A 151 6.02 -6.93 -5.08
N TYR A 152 7.01 -7.82 -4.92
CA TYR A 152 6.75 -9.24 -4.70
C TYR A 152 6.04 -9.52 -3.38
N LEU A 153 6.36 -8.79 -2.32
CA LEU A 153 5.63 -8.89 -1.06
C LEU A 153 4.15 -8.56 -1.23
N MET A 154 3.82 -7.47 -1.90
CA MET A 154 2.41 -7.08 -2.10
C MET A 154 1.67 -8.04 -3.03
N LEU A 155 2.32 -8.51 -4.10
CA LEU A 155 1.76 -9.56 -4.96
C LEU A 155 1.50 -10.86 -4.19
N SER A 156 2.42 -11.27 -3.31
CA SER A 156 2.25 -12.49 -2.52
C SER A 156 1.04 -12.39 -1.57
N GLN A 157 0.84 -11.24 -0.93
CA GLN A 157 -0.32 -11.04 -0.07
C GLN A 157 -1.66 -11.09 -0.83
N LEU A 158 -1.67 -10.70 -2.11
CA LEU A 158 -2.86 -10.69 -2.95
C LEU A 158 -3.11 -12.03 -3.64
N TYR A 159 -2.10 -12.60 -4.29
CA TYR A 159 -2.25 -13.73 -5.22
C TYR A 159 -1.73 -15.08 -4.69
N CYS A 160 -1.22 -15.12 -3.46
CA CYS A 160 -0.82 -16.36 -2.81
C CYS A 160 -1.64 -16.62 -1.55
N HIS A 161 -1.72 -17.87 -1.15
CA HIS A 161 -2.28 -18.22 0.15
C HIS A 161 -1.48 -17.58 1.28
N ARG A 162 -2.13 -17.30 2.43
CA ARG A 162 -1.40 -16.95 3.65
C ARG A 162 -0.43 -18.07 4.04
N TRP A 163 0.63 -17.72 4.72
CA TRP A 163 1.69 -18.69 5.05
C TRP A 163 1.16 -19.91 5.82
N ALA A 164 0.30 -19.68 6.82
CA ALA A 164 -0.32 -20.74 7.63
C ALA A 164 -1.05 -21.82 6.80
N ASP A 165 -1.59 -21.48 5.65
CA ASP A 165 -2.33 -22.40 4.76
C ASP A 165 -1.51 -22.83 3.54
N SER A 166 -0.21 -22.52 3.48
CA SER A 166 0.65 -22.76 2.32
C SER A 166 1.42 -24.07 2.33
N ASN A 167 1.23 -24.92 3.35
CA ASN A 167 2.05 -26.11 3.57
C ASN A 167 3.56 -25.77 3.59
N ASN A 168 3.96 -24.88 4.50
CA ASN A 168 5.33 -24.34 4.62
C ASN A 168 5.84 -23.71 3.31
N GLY A 169 4.96 -23.03 2.61
CA GLY A 169 5.32 -22.32 1.37
C GLY A 169 5.34 -23.20 0.12
N ALA A 170 4.88 -24.45 0.18
CA ALA A 170 4.80 -25.34 -0.98
C ALA A 170 3.63 -24.97 -1.93
N SER A 171 2.66 -24.16 -1.46
CA SER A 171 1.58 -23.67 -2.32
C SER A 171 2.10 -22.81 -3.46
N ARG A 172 1.24 -22.64 -4.49
CA ARG A 172 1.52 -21.81 -5.66
C ARG A 172 1.92 -20.40 -5.25
N GLY A 173 3.05 -19.92 -5.79
CA GLY A 173 3.60 -18.58 -5.62
C GLY A 173 3.32 -17.66 -6.80
N LEU A 174 4.35 -17.04 -7.35
CA LEU A 174 4.32 -16.04 -8.43
C LEU A 174 5.36 -16.37 -9.50
N PRO A 175 5.18 -15.94 -10.76
CA PRO A 175 6.27 -15.90 -11.74
C PRO A 175 7.36 -14.94 -11.26
N LEU A 176 8.58 -15.43 -11.03
CA LEU A 176 9.68 -14.63 -10.50
C LEU A 176 10.51 -14.01 -11.63
N ARG A 177 10.02 -12.93 -12.21
CA ARG A 177 10.71 -12.17 -13.26
C ARG A 177 11.84 -11.34 -12.66
N THR A 178 13.10 -11.74 -12.93
CA THR A 178 14.30 -11.06 -12.42
C THR A 178 15.11 -10.37 -13.51
N ASP A 179 14.64 -10.43 -14.75
CA ASP A 179 15.24 -9.85 -15.95
C ASP A 179 14.23 -9.00 -16.75
N LEU A 180 14.58 -8.63 -17.97
CA LEU A 180 13.76 -7.86 -18.90
C LEU A 180 13.13 -8.74 -20.00
N SER A 181 13.20 -10.05 -19.89
CA SER A 181 12.57 -10.96 -20.85
C SER A 181 11.05 -10.87 -20.79
N THR A 182 10.39 -11.16 -21.92
CA THR A 182 8.93 -11.15 -22.07
C THR A 182 8.36 -12.54 -22.36
N GLY A 183 9.19 -13.59 -22.30
CA GLY A 183 8.75 -14.97 -22.53
C GLY A 183 7.93 -15.53 -21.36
N ASP A 184 7.40 -16.72 -21.59
CA ASP A 184 6.66 -17.49 -20.60
C ASP A 184 7.52 -17.76 -19.36
N LEU A 185 6.87 -17.90 -18.22
CA LEU A 185 7.54 -18.12 -16.94
C LEU A 185 6.59 -18.86 -15.99
N GLU A 186 7.02 -20.01 -15.52
CA GLU A 186 6.28 -20.80 -14.55
C GLU A 186 6.07 -20.04 -13.23
N ALA A 187 4.97 -20.35 -12.56
CA ALA A 187 4.77 -19.91 -11.19
C ALA A 187 5.73 -20.65 -10.24
N SER A 188 6.43 -19.90 -9.42
CA SER A 188 7.23 -20.47 -8.33
C SER A 188 6.34 -21.00 -7.19
N THR A 189 6.96 -21.59 -6.17
CA THR A 189 6.29 -21.80 -4.88
C THR A 189 6.29 -20.52 -4.05
N LEU A 190 5.38 -20.42 -3.08
CA LEU A 190 5.37 -19.29 -2.13
C LEU A 190 6.70 -19.19 -1.35
N ALA A 191 7.31 -20.34 -0.99
CA ALA A 191 8.62 -20.35 -0.35
C ALA A 191 9.70 -19.70 -1.22
N GLN A 192 9.69 -19.96 -2.54
CA GLN A 192 10.63 -19.33 -3.47
C GLN A 192 10.36 -17.81 -3.61
N VAL A 193 9.10 -17.38 -3.57
CA VAL A 193 8.77 -15.95 -3.55
C VAL A 193 9.40 -15.27 -2.33
N TYR A 194 9.24 -15.83 -1.13
CA TYR A 194 9.86 -15.26 0.07
C TYR A 194 11.39 -15.35 0.05
N SER A 195 11.96 -16.42 -0.52
CA SER A 195 13.43 -16.47 -0.74
C SER A 195 13.89 -15.31 -1.61
N ARG A 196 13.21 -15.04 -2.72
CA ARG A 196 13.54 -13.89 -3.60
C ARG A 196 13.40 -12.55 -2.87
N ILE A 197 12.35 -12.36 -2.09
CA ILE A 197 12.16 -11.13 -1.30
C ILE A 197 13.32 -10.95 -0.32
N TYR A 198 13.73 -12.00 0.38
CA TYR A 198 14.82 -11.93 1.37
C TYR A 198 16.16 -11.72 0.70
N GLU A 199 16.48 -12.41 -0.40
CA GLU A 199 17.69 -12.21 -1.18
C GLU A 199 17.82 -10.76 -1.67
N ASP A 200 16.72 -10.18 -2.20
CA ASP A 200 16.73 -8.79 -2.64
C ASP A 200 16.96 -7.83 -1.47
N LEU A 201 16.35 -8.09 -0.31
CA LEU A 201 16.50 -7.24 0.87
C LEU A 201 17.87 -7.37 1.54
N ASP A 202 18.44 -8.58 1.59
CA ASP A 202 19.79 -8.82 2.11
C ASP A 202 20.83 -8.08 1.24
N GLU A 203 20.71 -8.18 -0.09
CA GLU A 203 21.56 -7.45 -1.02
C GLU A 203 21.34 -5.94 -0.91
N ALA A 204 20.08 -5.47 -0.77
CA ALA A 204 19.77 -4.06 -0.60
C ALA A 204 20.40 -3.50 0.68
N VAL A 205 20.24 -4.16 1.82
CA VAL A 205 20.81 -3.74 3.11
C VAL A 205 22.33 -3.71 3.06
N SER A 206 22.95 -4.72 2.44
CA SER A 206 24.40 -4.77 2.21
C SER A 206 24.87 -3.59 1.38
N ASN A 207 24.22 -3.32 0.26
CA ASN A 207 24.55 -2.23 -0.65
C ASN A 207 24.32 -0.85 -0.02
N PHE A 208 23.21 -0.62 0.71
CA PHE A 208 23.01 0.61 1.48
C PHE A 208 24.11 0.83 2.51
N THR A 209 24.54 -0.23 3.19
CA THR A 209 25.58 -0.15 4.20
C THR A 209 26.94 0.17 3.57
N SER A 210 27.31 -0.51 2.48
CA SER A 210 28.57 -0.34 1.79
C SER A 210 28.67 1.02 1.08
N SER A 211 27.55 1.53 0.56
CA SER A 211 27.50 2.83 -0.10
C SER A 211 27.80 4.00 0.84
N GLY A 212 27.45 3.86 2.12
CA GLY A 212 27.53 4.94 3.10
C GLY A 212 26.64 6.16 2.77
N LYS A 213 25.75 6.02 1.76
CA LYS A 213 24.83 7.10 1.33
C LYS A 213 23.46 6.93 1.97
N ASP A 214 22.74 8.05 2.07
CA ASP A 214 21.32 8.10 2.41
C ASP A 214 20.59 9.00 1.39
N ARG A 215 19.25 8.95 1.40
CA ARG A 215 18.42 9.84 0.59
C ARG A 215 18.57 11.28 1.04
N ALA A 216 18.28 12.23 0.16
CA ALA A 216 18.36 13.64 0.47
C ALA A 216 17.37 14.02 1.62
N SER A 217 17.72 15.04 2.38
CA SER A 217 16.82 15.57 3.41
C SER A 217 15.51 16.02 2.80
N GLY A 218 14.39 15.57 3.36
CA GLY A 218 13.04 15.83 2.84
C GLY A 218 12.59 14.87 1.73
N ASP A 219 13.47 14.01 1.22
CA ASP A 219 13.06 12.91 0.33
C ASP A 219 12.47 11.77 1.17
N ASN A 220 11.15 11.65 1.13
CA ASN A 220 10.40 10.58 1.79
C ASN A 220 9.93 9.50 0.80
N TYR A 221 10.26 9.64 -0.49
CA TYR A 221 9.73 8.82 -1.59
C TYR A 221 10.71 7.74 -2.03
N SER A 222 11.99 8.06 -2.06
CA SER A 222 13.03 7.10 -2.43
C SER A 222 13.31 6.13 -1.28
N PRO A 223 13.48 4.84 -1.55
CA PRO A 223 13.94 3.90 -0.53
C PRO A 223 15.33 4.23 0.01
N ASN A 224 15.51 3.99 1.30
CA ASN A 224 16.80 3.94 1.97
C ASN A 224 16.91 2.69 2.83
N LYS A 225 17.96 2.55 3.61
CA LYS A 225 18.18 1.37 4.45
C LYS A 225 17.03 1.13 5.45
N SER A 226 16.45 2.18 6.03
CA SER A 226 15.30 2.03 6.94
C SER A 226 14.03 1.55 6.23
N VAL A 227 13.83 1.96 4.97
CA VAL A 227 12.73 1.42 4.13
C VAL A 227 12.96 -0.07 3.84
N ALA A 228 14.18 -0.49 3.49
CA ALA A 228 14.50 -1.90 3.30
C ALA A 228 14.23 -2.72 4.57
N TYR A 229 14.59 -2.21 5.75
CA TYR A 229 14.25 -2.84 7.03
C TYR A 229 12.74 -2.94 7.27
N ALA A 230 11.97 -1.90 6.95
CA ALA A 230 10.52 -1.92 7.11
C ALA A 230 9.82 -2.91 6.17
N VAL A 231 10.28 -3.01 4.92
CA VAL A 231 9.82 -4.05 3.97
C VAL A 231 10.15 -5.44 4.49
N TYR A 232 11.37 -5.63 5.01
CA TYR A 232 11.81 -6.91 5.59
C TYR A 232 10.93 -7.31 6.78
N ALA A 233 10.69 -6.39 7.72
CA ALA A 233 9.85 -6.63 8.88
C ALA A 233 8.44 -7.08 8.48
N ARG A 234 7.81 -6.39 7.51
CA ARG A 234 6.48 -6.77 7.02
C ARG A 234 6.49 -8.10 6.26
N ALA A 235 7.53 -8.37 5.45
CA ALA A 235 7.68 -9.65 4.77
C ALA A 235 7.84 -10.81 5.75
N ALA A 236 8.67 -10.63 6.77
CA ALA A 236 8.88 -11.63 7.82
C ALA A 236 7.61 -11.86 8.65
N LEU A 237 6.86 -10.80 8.99
CA LEU A 237 5.55 -10.90 9.65
C LEU A 237 4.56 -11.75 8.83
N THR A 238 4.45 -11.48 7.53
CA THR A 238 3.50 -12.21 6.66
C THR A 238 3.92 -13.65 6.38
N ARG A 239 5.23 -13.95 6.50
CA ARG A 239 5.81 -15.29 6.43
C ARG A 239 5.78 -16.04 7.78
N GLU A 240 5.37 -15.38 8.85
CA GLU A 240 5.43 -15.92 10.21
C GLU A 240 6.87 -16.23 10.69
N ASP A 241 7.86 -15.51 10.16
CA ASP A 241 9.25 -15.53 10.63
C ASP A 241 9.43 -14.50 11.74
N TRP A 242 8.96 -14.85 12.92
CA TRP A 242 8.81 -13.95 14.05
C TRP A 242 10.11 -13.32 14.52
N SER A 243 11.21 -14.09 14.52
CA SER A 243 12.52 -13.59 14.93
C SER A 243 13.01 -12.49 14.00
N THR A 244 12.92 -12.72 12.70
CA THR A 244 13.31 -11.78 11.66
C THR A 244 12.40 -10.55 11.67
N ALA A 245 11.08 -10.75 11.86
CA ALA A 245 10.10 -9.66 11.95
C ALA A 245 10.42 -8.71 13.11
N ALA A 246 10.64 -9.24 14.32
CA ALA A 246 10.99 -8.42 15.49
C ALA A 246 12.32 -7.66 15.29
N GLN A 247 13.35 -8.33 14.78
CA GLN A 247 14.66 -7.73 14.55
C GLN A 247 14.58 -6.54 13.57
N TYR A 248 14.00 -6.75 12.40
CA TYR A 248 13.97 -5.71 11.38
C TYR A 248 12.96 -4.59 11.69
N ALA A 249 11.89 -4.88 12.43
CA ALA A 249 10.98 -3.85 12.92
C ALA A 249 11.69 -2.88 13.89
N ALA A 250 12.47 -3.39 14.83
CA ALA A 250 13.27 -2.58 15.73
C ALA A 250 14.31 -1.71 14.97
N LEU A 251 14.98 -2.28 13.97
CA LEU A 251 15.94 -1.55 13.12
C LEU A 251 15.27 -0.46 12.28
N ALA A 252 14.10 -0.75 11.72
CA ALA A 252 13.37 0.18 10.86
C ALA A 252 12.92 1.44 11.61
N ARG A 253 12.43 1.29 12.86
CA ARG A 253 11.91 2.41 13.67
C ARG A 253 12.96 3.23 14.41
N ALA A 254 14.20 2.77 14.48
CA ALA A 254 15.23 3.32 15.38
C ALA A 254 15.44 4.84 15.27
N ASN A 255 15.24 5.42 14.08
CA ASN A 255 15.43 6.86 13.82
C ASN A 255 14.11 7.60 13.51
N PHE A 256 12.97 6.98 13.76
CA PHE A 256 11.66 7.52 13.43
C PHE A 256 10.78 7.57 14.69
N PRO A 257 10.90 8.64 15.51
CA PRO A 257 10.06 8.80 16.70
C PRO A 257 8.59 8.91 16.32
N LEU A 258 7.73 8.43 17.20
CA LEU A 258 6.28 8.53 17.01
C LEU A 258 5.86 10.00 16.91
N MET A 259 4.87 10.29 16.07
CA MET A 259 4.30 11.63 15.95
C MET A 259 3.66 12.06 17.28
N THR A 260 3.66 13.36 17.53
CA THR A 260 2.97 13.96 18.68
C THR A 260 1.45 13.81 18.54
N ASN A 261 0.72 14.01 19.64
CA ASN A 261 -0.74 14.02 19.58
C ASN A 261 -1.30 15.13 18.69
N ASP A 262 -0.66 16.29 18.68
CA ASP A 262 -1.08 17.39 17.82
C ASP A 262 -0.97 17.02 16.35
N GLU A 263 0.16 16.44 15.94
CA GLU A 263 0.33 15.92 14.58
C GLU A 263 -0.67 14.80 14.27
N TYR A 264 -0.91 13.90 15.23
CA TYR A 264 -1.86 12.78 15.03
C TYR A 264 -3.28 13.27 14.75
N VAL A 265 -3.77 14.25 15.53
CA VAL A 265 -5.17 14.71 15.45
C VAL A 265 -5.38 15.84 14.44
N ASN A 266 -4.33 16.55 14.02
CA ASN A 266 -4.41 17.73 13.18
C ASN A 266 -3.75 17.59 11.80
N GLY A 267 -3.80 16.40 11.20
CA GLY A 267 -3.39 16.19 9.82
C GLY A 267 -2.09 15.43 9.62
N GLY A 268 -1.55 14.76 10.64
CA GLY A 268 -0.31 13.97 10.56
C GLY A 268 -0.34 12.79 9.58
N PHE A 269 -1.44 12.62 8.83
CA PHE A 269 -1.63 11.54 7.86
C PHE A 269 -1.72 12.04 6.41
N ASN A 270 -1.40 13.30 6.13
CA ASN A 270 -1.42 13.85 4.76
C ASN A 270 -0.10 14.45 4.30
N THR A 271 0.85 14.61 5.21
CA THR A 271 2.18 15.14 4.95
C THR A 271 3.18 14.37 5.81
N ALA A 272 4.30 13.98 5.20
CA ALA A 272 5.34 13.24 5.92
C ALA A 272 5.87 14.03 7.12
N ASN A 273 6.04 13.34 8.24
CA ASN A 273 6.59 13.84 9.49
C ASN A 273 7.67 12.88 10.00
N GLN A 274 8.17 13.10 11.22
CA GLN A 274 9.27 12.32 11.79
C GLN A 274 8.96 10.83 11.99
N GLU A 275 7.68 10.43 12.04
CA GLU A 275 7.28 9.03 12.18
C GLU A 275 7.34 8.26 10.85
N TRP A 276 7.31 8.97 9.71
CA TRP A 276 7.16 8.33 8.41
C TRP A 276 8.48 7.81 7.84
N ILE A 277 8.55 6.50 7.67
CA ILE A 277 9.72 5.82 7.11
C ILE A 277 9.71 5.94 5.58
N TRP A 278 8.53 5.76 4.95
CA TRP A 278 8.37 5.81 3.50
C TRP A 278 6.96 6.25 3.08
N SER A 279 6.89 7.06 2.03
CA SER A 279 5.62 7.55 1.47
C SER A 279 5.61 7.54 -0.05
N CYS A 280 4.42 7.65 -0.65
CA CYS A 280 4.28 7.97 -2.07
C CYS A 280 4.23 9.48 -2.27
N TYR A 281 4.78 9.93 -3.39
CA TYR A 281 4.58 11.30 -3.86
C TYR A 281 3.13 11.49 -4.30
N ASN A 282 2.54 12.65 -3.99
CA ASN A 282 1.24 13.04 -4.49
C ASN A 282 1.12 14.57 -4.55
N ALA A 283 0.94 15.09 -5.76
CA ALA A 283 0.79 16.52 -6.02
C ALA A 283 -0.21 16.78 -7.13
N SER A 284 -0.62 18.04 -7.29
CA SER A 284 -1.64 18.46 -8.27
C SER A 284 -1.20 18.38 -9.72
N ASP A 285 0.09 18.16 -9.98
CA ASP A 285 0.64 17.92 -11.32
C ASP A 285 0.47 16.47 -11.79
N GLN A 286 -0.01 15.58 -10.91
CA GLN A 286 -0.30 14.21 -11.26
C GLN A 286 -1.70 14.07 -11.85
N ASP A 287 -1.82 13.20 -12.85
CA ASP A 287 -3.09 12.88 -13.45
C ASP A 287 -4.05 12.33 -12.39
N LEU A 288 -5.28 12.82 -12.43
CA LEU A 288 -6.38 12.30 -11.60
C LEU A 288 -6.23 12.43 -10.09
N TYR A 289 -5.65 13.50 -9.60
CA TYR A 289 -5.66 13.77 -8.16
C TYR A 289 -7.09 13.79 -7.55
N TYR A 290 -8.14 13.91 -8.37
CA TYR A 290 -9.55 13.71 -7.98
C TYR A 290 -9.89 12.29 -7.55
N TYR A 291 -9.09 11.30 -7.94
CA TYR A 291 -9.31 9.88 -7.65
C TYR A 291 -8.19 9.29 -6.80
N SER A 292 -7.39 10.14 -6.19
CA SER A 292 -6.32 9.77 -5.26
C SER A 292 -6.88 9.17 -3.97
N PHE A 293 -6.01 8.58 -3.16
CA PHE A 293 -6.34 8.08 -1.83
C PHE A 293 -7.10 9.13 -1.00
N PHE A 294 -6.65 10.38 -1.00
CA PHE A 294 -7.28 11.44 -0.21
C PHE A 294 -8.57 11.96 -0.83
N ALA A 295 -8.72 11.95 -2.16
CA ALA A 295 -9.99 12.27 -2.81
C ALA A 295 -11.07 11.23 -2.51
N TYR A 296 -10.69 10.01 -2.10
CA TYR A 296 -11.61 8.97 -1.65
C TYR A 296 -11.83 8.96 -0.13
N GLN A 297 -10.88 9.43 0.68
CA GLN A 297 -10.94 9.27 2.13
C GLN A 297 -10.94 10.58 2.92
N GLY A 298 -10.41 11.68 2.38
CA GLY A 298 -10.25 12.94 3.10
C GLY A 298 -11.58 13.53 3.56
N SER A 299 -11.78 13.69 4.87
CA SER A 299 -13.03 14.22 5.45
C SER A 299 -13.32 15.66 5.02
N ASN A 300 -12.28 16.47 4.79
CA ASN A 300 -12.36 17.86 4.32
C ASN A 300 -12.23 18.00 2.79
N SER A 301 -12.21 16.89 2.03
CA SER A 301 -12.13 16.90 0.58
C SER A 301 -13.41 17.45 -0.06
N SER A 302 -13.26 18.30 -1.09
CA SER A 302 -14.35 18.77 -1.92
C SER A 302 -14.85 17.71 -2.92
N ALA A 303 -14.18 16.55 -3.03
CA ALA A 303 -14.62 15.45 -3.89
C ALA A 303 -16.02 14.99 -3.51
N SER A 304 -16.90 14.83 -4.51
CA SER A 304 -18.30 14.47 -4.27
C SER A 304 -18.43 13.15 -3.51
N ILE A 305 -17.54 12.20 -3.76
CA ILE A 305 -17.52 10.90 -3.09
C ILE A 305 -17.28 11.02 -1.58
N CYS A 306 -16.33 11.87 -1.15
CA CYS A 306 -16.07 12.12 0.28
C CYS A 306 -17.21 12.87 0.95
N ARG A 307 -17.77 13.86 0.25
CA ARG A 307 -18.88 14.67 0.79
C ARG A 307 -20.18 13.90 0.96
N THR A 308 -20.47 12.99 0.04
CA THR A 308 -21.74 12.26 -0.01
C THR A 308 -21.67 10.91 0.71
N TYR A 309 -20.51 10.27 0.67
CA TYR A 309 -20.27 8.93 1.20
C TYR A 309 -18.98 8.89 2.04
N PRO A 310 -18.94 9.57 3.20
CA PRO A 310 -17.75 9.59 4.03
C PRO A 310 -17.36 8.19 4.50
N CYS A 311 -16.08 8.01 4.75
CA CYS A 311 -15.56 6.79 5.39
C CYS A 311 -15.84 6.82 6.88
N ALA A 312 -16.06 5.65 7.48
CA ALA A 312 -16.35 5.50 8.90
C ALA A 312 -15.72 4.25 9.48
N ILE A 313 -15.55 4.24 10.80
CA ILE A 313 -15.08 3.08 11.56
C ILE A 313 -16.24 2.14 11.86
N SER A 314 -15.97 0.83 12.02
CA SER A 314 -16.95 -0.10 12.59
C SER A 314 -17.31 0.31 14.01
N LYS A 315 -18.60 0.15 14.36
CA LYS A 315 -19.05 0.43 15.73
C LYS A 315 -18.31 -0.45 16.72
N GLU A 316 -18.09 -1.69 16.37
CA GLU A 316 -17.41 -2.68 17.21
C GLU A 316 -16.00 -2.20 17.58
N LEU A 317 -15.19 -1.79 16.62
CA LEU A 317 -13.85 -1.26 16.92
C LEU A 317 -13.92 0.09 17.64
N TYR A 318 -14.85 0.96 17.27
CA TYR A 318 -15.05 2.26 17.96
C TYR A 318 -15.35 2.08 19.45
N ASP A 319 -16.19 1.12 19.80
CA ASP A 319 -16.59 0.85 21.20
C ASP A 319 -15.40 0.31 22.04
N GLU A 320 -14.44 -0.39 21.41
CA GLU A 320 -13.21 -0.89 22.06
C GLU A 320 -12.18 0.24 22.34
N ILE A 321 -12.30 1.40 21.69
CA ILE A 321 -11.38 2.52 21.94
C ILE A 321 -11.74 3.18 23.27
N PRO A 322 -10.82 3.23 24.26
CA PRO A 322 -11.10 3.90 25.53
C PRO A 322 -11.42 5.40 25.36
N ASP A 323 -12.28 5.95 26.23
CA ASP A 323 -12.62 7.38 26.20
C ASP A 323 -11.40 8.30 26.54
N THR A 324 -10.38 7.75 27.17
CA THR A 324 -9.11 8.42 27.46
C THR A 324 -8.15 8.45 26.27
N ASP A 325 -8.48 7.74 25.20
CA ASP A 325 -7.64 7.63 24.01
C ASP A 325 -8.00 8.70 22.98
N VAL A 326 -7.03 9.53 22.59
CA VAL A 326 -7.26 10.64 21.64
C VAL A 326 -7.74 10.15 20.27
N ARG A 327 -7.43 8.89 19.91
CA ARG A 327 -7.84 8.29 18.64
C ARG A 327 -9.35 8.12 18.53
N LYS A 328 -10.06 7.97 19.66
CA LYS A 328 -11.53 7.96 19.69
C LYS A 328 -12.15 9.23 19.15
N GLY A 329 -11.51 10.37 19.45
CA GLY A 329 -11.91 11.69 18.93
C GLY A 329 -11.74 11.87 17.42
N MET A 330 -11.04 10.95 16.74
CA MET A 330 -10.94 10.96 15.29
C MET A 330 -12.18 10.39 14.59
N PHE A 331 -13.22 10.03 15.33
CA PHE A 331 -14.44 9.46 14.81
C PHE A 331 -15.67 10.10 15.47
N LEU A 332 -16.75 10.25 14.71
CA LEU A 332 -18.01 10.81 15.18
C LEU A 332 -18.90 9.73 15.82
N GLY A 333 -18.46 9.12 16.92
CA GLY A 333 -19.33 8.19 17.67
C GLY A 333 -20.54 8.91 18.27
N PRO A 334 -21.77 8.38 18.11
CA PRO A 334 -22.96 8.97 18.71
C PRO A 334 -22.91 8.94 20.25
N LYS A 335 -23.33 10.04 20.88
CA LYS A 335 -23.50 10.15 22.34
C LYS A 335 -24.95 9.83 22.73
N THR A 336 -25.17 9.59 24.02
CA THR A 336 -26.52 9.36 24.55
C THR A 336 -27.47 10.50 24.16
N GLY A 337 -28.62 10.17 23.56
CA GLY A 337 -29.61 11.12 23.07
C GLY A 337 -29.35 11.70 21.67
N GLU A 338 -28.22 11.42 21.05
CA GLU A 338 -27.97 11.75 19.66
C GLU A 338 -28.60 10.71 18.72
N THR A 339 -29.20 11.18 17.65
CA THR A 339 -29.97 10.33 16.71
C THR A 339 -29.46 10.46 15.29
N TYR A 340 -29.61 9.39 14.54
CA TYR A 340 -29.36 9.30 13.11
C TYR A 340 -30.37 8.32 12.46
N THR A 341 -30.46 8.30 11.14
CA THR A 341 -31.26 7.34 10.40
C THR A 341 -30.69 5.93 10.56
N THR A 342 -31.38 5.06 11.28
CA THR A 342 -30.89 3.73 11.66
C THR A 342 -30.67 2.77 10.48
N SER A 343 -31.22 3.04 9.30
CA SER A 343 -30.94 2.23 8.10
C SER A 343 -29.66 2.61 7.36
N THR A 344 -29.14 3.81 7.59
CA THR A 344 -28.02 4.35 6.80
C THR A 344 -26.90 4.97 7.63
N GLY A 345 -27.11 5.26 8.90
CA GLY A 345 -26.19 6.01 9.76
C GLY A 345 -26.22 7.53 9.55
N ARG A 346 -27.02 8.06 8.60
CA ARG A 346 -27.02 9.49 8.24
C ARG A 346 -27.71 10.35 9.29
N ALA A 347 -27.07 11.44 9.68
CA ALA A 347 -27.65 12.52 10.47
C ALA A 347 -27.87 13.76 9.58
N SER A 348 -29.13 14.12 9.31
CA SER A 348 -29.46 15.30 8.47
C SER A 348 -29.78 16.53 9.30
N SER A 349 -30.05 16.36 10.61
CA SER A 349 -30.34 17.38 11.60
C SER A 349 -30.18 16.79 13.01
N GLY A 350 -30.45 17.56 14.04
CA GLY A 350 -30.40 17.11 15.43
C GLY A 350 -29.04 17.22 16.07
N ALA A 351 -28.88 16.64 17.27
CA ALA A 351 -27.72 16.86 18.13
C ALA A 351 -26.42 16.35 17.51
N LEU A 352 -26.41 15.14 16.92
CA LEU A 352 -25.23 14.57 16.25
C LEU A 352 -24.77 15.45 15.07
N TYR A 353 -25.72 15.90 14.23
CA TYR A 353 -25.42 16.79 13.11
C TYR A 353 -24.81 18.12 13.58
N ASN A 354 -25.44 18.75 14.58
CA ASN A 354 -24.97 20.03 15.11
C ASN A 354 -23.58 19.92 15.75
N ARG A 355 -23.35 18.85 16.53
CA ARG A 355 -22.04 18.58 17.13
C ARG A 355 -20.97 18.36 16.06
N ALA A 356 -21.24 17.59 15.02
CA ALA A 356 -20.30 17.40 13.92
C ALA A 356 -19.91 18.73 13.25
N LYS A 357 -20.90 19.60 12.99
CA LYS A 357 -20.66 20.91 12.37
C LYS A 357 -19.98 21.91 13.30
N ALA A 358 -20.08 21.73 14.62
CA ALA A 358 -19.41 22.58 15.61
C ALA A 358 -17.98 22.08 15.93
N ASP A 359 -17.84 20.82 16.33
CA ASP A 359 -16.59 20.28 16.88
C ASP A 359 -15.57 19.91 15.79
N TYR A 360 -16.03 19.67 14.54
CA TYR A 360 -15.19 19.25 13.41
C TYR A 360 -15.35 20.16 12.19
N ALA A 361 -15.70 21.44 12.42
CA ALA A 361 -15.94 22.39 11.33
C ALA A 361 -14.71 22.57 10.40
N ASP A 362 -13.52 22.55 10.95
CA ASP A 362 -12.23 22.64 10.26
C ASP A 362 -11.80 21.34 9.56
N LYS A 363 -12.38 20.21 9.97
CA LYS A 363 -12.10 18.87 9.44
C LYS A 363 -13.14 18.37 8.42
N LEU A 364 -14.11 19.22 8.09
CA LEU A 364 -15.19 18.90 7.17
C LEU A 364 -15.24 19.87 6.00
N TYR A 365 -15.51 19.36 4.82
CA TYR A 365 -15.94 20.26 3.74
C TYR A 365 -17.36 20.77 4.04
N SER A 366 -17.62 22.03 3.73
CA SER A 366 -18.86 22.72 4.18
C SER A 366 -20.15 22.00 3.83
N THR A 367 -20.21 21.34 2.66
CA THR A 367 -21.38 20.60 2.15
C THR A 367 -21.34 19.10 2.42
N SER A 368 -20.41 18.62 3.26
CA SER A 368 -20.33 17.20 3.60
C SER A 368 -21.58 16.72 4.35
N TYR A 369 -22.07 15.55 3.97
CA TYR A 369 -23.08 14.82 4.73
C TYR A 369 -22.46 14.27 6.02
N ILE A 370 -23.27 14.20 7.06
CA ILE A 370 -22.84 13.70 8.37
C ILE A 370 -23.38 12.30 8.56
N PHE A 371 -22.53 11.41 9.00
CA PHE A 371 -22.87 10.03 9.34
C PHE A 371 -22.30 9.67 10.72
N ALA A 372 -23.00 8.81 11.44
CA ALA A 372 -22.48 8.19 12.65
C ALA A 372 -21.19 7.43 12.33
N TYR A 373 -20.23 7.50 13.22
CA TYR A 373 -18.90 6.86 13.13
C TYR A 373 -17.99 7.36 12.00
N MET A 374 -18.35 8.44 11.25
CA MET A 374 -17.50 9.00 10.22
C MET A 374 -16.15 9.45 10.78
N GLN A 375 -15.11 9.35 9.95
CA GLN A 375 -13.73 9.59 10.33
C GLN A 375 -13.27 11.04 10.08
N PHE A 376 -12.25 11.48 10.83
CA PHE A 376 -11.51 12.73 10.69
C PHE A 376 -9.99 12.53 10.71
N LYS A 377 -9.51 11.28 10.67
CA LYS A 377 -8.09 10.93 10.65
C LYS A 377 -7.43 11.40 9.34
N PHE A 378 -8.07 11.11 8.22
CA PHE A 378 -7.56 11.50 6.91
C PHE A 378 -8.18 12.81 6.44
N GLN A 379 -7.31 13.77 6.17
CA GLN A 379 -7.64 15.09 5.64
C GLN A 379 -6.76 15.37 4.44
N VAL A 380 -7.24 16.14 3.46
CA VAL A 380 -6.42 16.58 2.34
C VAL A 380 -5.47 17.70 2.79
N SER A 381 -4.25 17.73 2.28
CA SER A 381 -3.33 18.87 2.46
C SER A 381 -3.69 20.04 1.53
N ALA A 382 -4.26 19.73 0.37
CA ALA A 382 -4.84 20.70 -0.55
C ALA A 382 -5.99 20.07 -1.34
N GLN A 383 -6.93 20.90 -1.80
CA GLN A 383 -8.08 20.44 -2.59
C GLN A 383 -7.62 20.02 -4.01
N VAL A 384 -8.20 18.99 -4.57
CA VAL A 384 -9.36 18.16 -4.13
C VAL A 384 -8.92 16.99 -3.24
N GLY A 385 -7.82 16.34 -3.52
CA GLY A 385 -7.37 15.12 -2.87
C GLY A 385 -5.85 15.02 -2.80
N ILE A 386 -5.17 16.14 -2.55
CA ILE A 386 -3.71 16.17 -2.43
C ILE A 386 -3.30 15.77 -1.01
N GLY A 387 -2.29 14.96 -0.93
CA GLY A 387 -1.65 14.49 0.28
C GLY A 387 -0.66 13.37 -0.03
N GLN A 388 0.29 13.16 0.84
CA GLN A 388 1.24 12.06 0.74
C GLN A 388 0.64 10.79 1.33
N VAL A 389 0.70 9.68 0.59
CA VAL A 389 0.27 8.38 1.08
C VAL A 389 1.41 7.73 1.84
N ASN A 390 1.19 7.45 3.11
CA ASN A 390 2.15 6.74 3.95
C ASN A 390 2.21 5.25 3.55
N ASN A 391 3.40 4.71 3.28
CA ASN A 391 3.60 3.28 3.03
C ASN A 391 4.12 2.55 4.27
N PHE A 392 5.03 3.19 5.02
CA PHE A 392 5.57 2.67 6.27
C PHE A 392 5.80 3.80 7.26
N ARG A 393 5.39 3.59 8.51
CA ARG A 393 5.66 4.47 9.65
C ARG A 393 6.05 3.67 10.89
N SER A 394 6.72 4.31 11.84
CA SER A 394 7.28 3.57 12.97
C SER A 394 6.24 2.91 13.87
N ALA A 395 5.02 3.45 14.00
CA ALA A 395 3.97 2.79 14.77
C ALA A 395 3.61 1.38 14.24
N GLU A 396 3.64 1.17 12.92
CA GLU A 396 3.51 -0.19 12.35
C GLU A 396 4.66 -1.09 12.83
N MET A 397 5.88 -0.58 12.86
CA MET A 397 7.05 -1.34 13.32
C MET A 397 6.96 -1.72 14.80
N TYR A 398 6.48 -0.82 15.67
CA TYR A 398 6.17 -1.16 17.07
C TYR A 398 5.20 -2.33 17.16
N LEU A 399 4.17 -2.34 16.34
CA LEU A 399 3.14 -3.37 16.34
C LEU A 399 3.60 -4.68 15.69
N ILE A 400 4.47 -4.63 14.67
CA ILE A 400 5.11 -5.84 14.11
C ILE A 400 6.02 -6.49 15.16
N GLU A 401 6.87 -5.71 15.84
CA GLU A 401 7.76 -6.21 16.88
C GLU A 401 6.97 -6.80 18.06
N ALA A 402 5.89 -6.12 18.48
CA ALA A 402 5.03 -6.58 19.55
C ALA A 402 4.34 -7.92 19.22
N GLU A 403 3.77 -8.04 18.03
CA GLU A 403 3.11 -9.27 17.58
C GLU A 403 4.11 -10.42 17.45
N ALA A 404 5.25 -10.17 16.82
CA ALA A 404 6.32 -11.15 16.69
C ALA A 404 6.83 -11.65 18.05
N ASN A 405 6.99 -10.75 19.02
CA ASN A 405 7.39 -11.11 20.39
C ASN A 405 6.36 -12.01 21.10
N CYS A 406 5.05 -11.79 20.88
CA CYS A 406 4.01 -12.68 21.41
C CYS A 406 4.18 -14.12 20.86
N HIS A 407 4.45 -14.26 19.58
CA HIS A 407 4.64 -15.58 18.96
C HIS A 407 5.98 -16.26 19.31
N LEU A 408 7.03 -15.48 19.61
CA LEU A 408 8.31 -16.02 20.09
C LEU A 408 8.22 -16.60 21.50
N GLY A 409 7.24 -16.14 22.30
CA GLY A 409 7.08 -16.53 23.69
C GLY A 409 8.18 -15.96 24.61
N ASN A 410 7.89 -15.93 25.91
CA ASN A 410 8.80 -15.40 26.95
C ASN A 410 9.26 -13.94 26.73
N LYS A 411 8.43 -13.15 26.04
CA LYS A 411 8.68 -11.75 25.68
C LYS A 411 7.53 -10.82 26.09
N ASP A 412 6.70 -11.25 27.03
CA ASP A 412 5.52 -10.49 27.45
C ASP A 412 5.90 -9.08 27.96
N THR A 413 6.97 -8.97 28.75
CA THR A 413 7.42 -7.68 29.27
C THR A 413 7.88 -6.73 28.18
N GLU A 414 8.64 -7.22 27.20
CA GLU A 414 9.07 -6.43 26.05
C GLU A 414 7.86 -5.97 25.23
N THR A 415 6.90 -6.84 24.98
CA THR A 415 5.65 -6.51 24.27
C THR A 415 4.81 -5.49 25.02
N GLN A 416 4.62 -5.65 26.33
CA GLN A 416 3.95 -4.66 27.18
C GLN A 416 4.62 -3.29 27.09
N ASN A 417 5.95 -3.25 27.13
CA ASN A 417 6.71 -2.00 26.99
C ASN A 417 6.51 -1.32 25.62
N LEU A 418 6.47 -2.09 24.53
CA LEU A 418 6.17 -1.57 23.19
C LEU A 418 4.77 -0.96 23.11
N LEU A 419 3.76 -1.62 23.70
CA LEU A 419 2.40 -1.09 23.75
C LEU A 419 2.32 0.16 24.68
N ILE A 420 3.05 0.19 25.77
CA ILE A 420 3.14 1.35 26.66
C ILE A 420 3.80 2.53 25.94
N GLU A 421 4.85 2.28 25.19
CA GLU A 421 5.52 3.32 24.38
C GLU A 421 4.55 3.86 23.31
N LEU A 422 3.90 2.99 22.57
CA LEU A 422 2.95 3.37 21.51
C LEU A 422 1.75 4.17 22.07
N ASN A 423 1.23 3.80 23.22
CA ASN A 423 -0.03 4.34 23.74
C ASN A 423 0.18 5.43 24.79
N ARG A 424 0.91 5.13 25.90
CA ARG A 424 1.05 6.04 27.03
C ARG A 424 2.16 7.07 26.82
N THR A 425 3.37 6.61 26.48
CA THR A 425 4.54 7.49 26.34
C THR A 425 4.37 8.45 25.16
N SER A 426 3.80 7.98 24.06
CA SER A 426 3.44 8.84 22.92
C SER A 426 2.35 9.86 23.23
N GLY A 427 1.60 9.67 24.32
CA GLY A 427 0.49 10.52 24.76
C GLY A 427 -0.87 10.18 24.10
N ARG A 428 -0.97 9.16 23.23
CA ARG A 428 -2.24 8.77 22.59
C ARG A 428 -3.31 8.37 23.61
N ASN A 429 -2.88 7.63 24.66
CA ASN A 429 -3.70 7.31 25.82
C ASN A 429 -2.83 7.34 27.09
N THR A 430 -2.75 8.48 27.75
CA THR A 430 -1.91 8.67 28.96
C THR A 430 -2.31 7.77 30.13
N ALA A 431 -3.52 7.23 30.14
CA ALA A 431 -4.02 6.30 31.14
C ALA A 431 -3.70 4.82 30.80
N TYR A 432 -3.10 4.54 29.65
CA TYR A 432 -2.86 3.16 29.21
C TYR A 432 -1.89 2.42 30.13
N THR A 433 -2.27 1.21 30.46
CA THR A 433 -1.43 0.22 31.17
C THR A 433 -1.65 -1.14 30.54
N CYS A 434 -0.63 -1.98 30.53
CA CYS A 434 -0.74 -3.34 30.05
C CYS A 434 -0.05 -4.30 31.03
N THR A 435 -0.83 -5.29 31.50
CA THR A 435 -0.35 -6.40 32.34
C THR A 435 -0.77 -7.75 31.77
N LYS A 436 -1.36 -7.76 30.58
CA LYS A 436 -1.77 -8.98 29.87
C LYS A 436 -0.55 -9.81 29.48
N THR A 437 -0.71 -11.13 29.38
CA THR A 437 0.33 -12.09 29.00
C THR A 437 -0.23 -13.11 28.01
N GLY A 438 0.66 -13.80 27.27
CA GLY A 438 0.27 -14.88 26.36
C GLY A 438 -0.77 -14.44 25.32
N ASP A 439 -1.82 -15.28 25.14
CA ASP A 439 -2.87 -15.04 24.13
C ASP A 439 -3.64 -13.74 24.38
N GLU A 440 -3.88 -13.35 25.63
CA GLU A 440 -4.55 -12.07 25.94
C GLU A 440 -3.71 -10.87 25.53
N LEU A 441 -2.38 -10.97 25.59
CA LEU A 441 -1.47 -9.95 25.15
C LEU A 441 -1.44 -9.87 23.61
N LEU A 442 -1.48 -10.99 22.92
CA LEU A 442 -1.60 -11.02 21.46
C LEU A 442 -2.89 -10.34 20.98
N GLU A 443 -4.03 -10.63 21.62
CA GLU A 443 -5.30 -9.97 21.30
C GLU A 443 -5.24 -8.44 21.57
N GLU A 444 -4.54 -8.00 22.61
CA GLU A 444 -4.28 -6.59 22.87
C GLU A 444 -3.43 -5.95 21.77
N VAL A 445 -2.40 -6.62 21.28
CA VAL A 445 -1.58 -6.15 20.14
C VAL A 445 -2.43 -6.02 18.89
N LYS A 446 -3.25 -7.02 18.57
CA LYS A 446 -4.17 -6.99 17.42
C LYS A 446 -5.17 -5.83 17.54
N LEU A 447 -5.75 -5.62 18.73
CA LEU A 447 -6.66 -4.51 18.98
C LEU A 447 -6.00 -3.15 18.69
N TYR A 448 -4.82 -2.91 19.27
CA TYR A 448 -4.12 -1.64 19.06
C TYR A 448 -3.58 -1.50 17.63
N ARG A 449 -3.30 -2.59 16.94
CA ARG A 449 -2.97 -2.57 15.50
C ARG A 449 -4.16 -2.10 14.66
N ARG A 450 -5.35 -2.61 14.92
CA ARG A 450 -6.59 -2.19 14.27
C ARG A 450 -6.92 -0.72 14.53
N ILE A 451 -6.78 -0.26 15.79
CA ILE A 451 -7.02 1.13 16.20
C ILE A 451 -6.00 2.08 15.55
N GLU A 452 -4.71 1.79 15.70
CA GLU A 452 -3.62 2.66 15.27
C GLU A 452 -3.55 2.78 13.75
N LEU A 453 -3.66 1.65 13.04
CA LEU A 453 -3.50 1.57 11.60
C LEU A 453 -4.83 1.66 10.83
N TRP A 454 -5.93 2.00 11.50
CA TRP A 454 -7.24 2.13 10.87
C TRP A 454 -7.18 3.00 9.61
N GLY A 455 -7.71 2.50 8.49
CA GLY A 455 -7.82 3.22 7.23
C GLY A 455 -6.52 3.33 6.41
N GLU A 456 -5.40 2.76 6.88
CA GLU A 456 -4.10 2.82 6.20
C GLU A 456 -3.84 1.64 5.25
N GLY A 457 -4.83 0.81 4.98
CA GLY A 457 -4.74 -0.27 4.00
C GLY A 457 -4.31 -1.61 4.59
N PHE A 458 -4.45 -1.82 5.90
CA PHE A 458 -4.04 -3.05 6.58
C PHE A 458 -5.18 -4.00 6.90
N ASP A 459 -6.39 -3.50 7.05
CA ASP A 459 -7.54 -4.20 7.64
C ASP A 459 -7.75 -5.61 7.03
N TRP A 460 -7.92 -5.71 5.71
CA TRP A 460 -8.06 -7.00 5.03
C TRP A 460 -6.85 -7.91 5.15
N PHE A 461 -5.64 -7.35 4.98
CA PHE A 461 -4.41 -8.15 5.01
C PHE A 461 -4.11 -8.72 6.39
N ASP A 462 -4.40 -7.97 7.45
CA ASP A 462 -4.25 -8.42 8.82
C ASP A 462 -5.24 -9.54 9.16
N TYR A 463 -6.52 -9.38 8.84
CA TYR A 463 -7.52 -10.43 9.03
C TYR A 463 -7.21 -11.70 8.21
N LYS A 464 -6.69 -11.54 6.98
CA LYS A 464 -6.23 -12.67 6.16
C LYS A 464 -5.13 -13.47 6.86
N ARG A 465 -4.08 -12.81 7.34
CA ARG A 465 -2.95 -13.50 7.98
C ARG A 465 -3.27 -14.02 9.37
N TRP A 466 -4.15 -13.37 10.12
CA TRP A 466 -4.65 -13.89 11.41
C TRP A 466 -5.62 -15.07 11.25
N LYS A 467 -6.09 -15.31 10.05
CA LYS A 467 -7.10 -16.34 9.77
C LYS A 467 -8.39 -16.09 10.55
N GLU A 468 -8.79 -14.83 10.65
CA GLU A 468 -9.99 -14.39 11.34
C GLU A 468 -11.09 -14.03 10.37
N SER A 469 -12.37 -14.29 10.75
CA SER A 469 -13.52 -13.95 9.92
C SER A 469 -13.76 -12.44 9.89
N ILE A 470 -14.11 -11.90 8.73
CA ILE A 470 -14.77 -10.59 8.64
C ILE A 470 -16.21 -10.74 9.11
N VAL A 471 -16.62 -9.95 10.10
CA VAL A 471 -17.98 -9.96 10.65
C VAL A 471 -18.49 -8.53 10.76
N ARG A 472 -19.29 -8.10 9.80
CA ARG A 472 -19.84 -6.74 9.75
C ARG A 472 -21.30 -6.76 10.08
N LYS A 473 -21.72 -5.95 11.06
CA LYS A 473 -23.10 -5.79 11.47
C LYS A 473 -23.70 -4.51 10.91
N SER A 474 -24.96 -4.59 10.51
CA SER A 474 -25.67 -3.39 10.06
C SER A 474 -26.09 -2.49 11.21
N TYR A 475 -26.41 -1.23 10.90
CA TYR A 475 -27.07 -0.36 11.85
C TYR A 475 -28.40 -0.97 12.36
N PRO A 476 -28.78 -0.78 13.63
CA PRO A 476 -28.05 -0.04 14.67
C PRO A 476 -27.09 -0.90 15.52
N GLU A 477 -27.08 -2.23 15.36
CA GLU A 477 -26.22 -3.15 16.13
C GLU A 477 -24.75 -2.94 15.81
N GLY A 478 -24.45 -2.65 14.55
CA GLY A 478 -23.15 -2.24 14.05
C GLY A 478 -23.21 -0.85 13.41
N SER A 479 -22.35 -0.59 12.43
CA SER A 479 -22.30 0.69 11.72
C SER A 479 -22.30 0.55 10.20
N PHE A 480 -22.43 -0.66 9.65
CA PHE A 480 -22.46 -0.87 8.21
C PHE A 480 -23.86 -0.65 7.62
N HIS A 481 -23.92 -0.17 6.39
CA HIS A 481 -25.13 -0.24 5.61
C HIS A 481 -25.50 -1.71 5.38
N VAL A 482 -26.78 -2.07 5.39
CA VAL A 482 -27.25 -3.46 5.28
C VAL A 482 -26.66 -4.24 4.12
N GLN A 483 -26.36 -3.56 3.02
CA GLN A 483 -25.73 -4.15 1.83
C GLN A 483 -24.28 -4.66 2.08
N PHE A 484 -23.60 -4.12 3.09
CA PHE A 484 -22.21 -4.44 3.45
C PHE A 484 -22.11 -5.25 4.74
N ALA A 485 -23.24 -5.53 5.37
CA ALA A 485 -23.32 -6.40 6.54
C ALA A 485 -23.19 -7.87 6.10
N VAL A 486 -21.98 -8.37 6.10
CA VAL A 486 -21.63 -9.73 5.62
C VAL A 486 -20.74 -10.42 6.63
N THR A 487 -20.75 -11.74 6.61
CA THR A 487 -19.75 -12.59 7.24
C THR A 487 -18.95 -13.28 6.14
N ILE A 488 -17.63 -13.19 6.20
CA ILE A 488 -16.70 -13.84 5.26
C ILE A 488 -15.77 -14.71 6.10
N ALA A 489 -15.88 -16.03 5.95
CA ALA A 489 -15.03 -16.96 6.68
C ALA A 489 -13.61 -17.02 6.08
N PRO A 490 -12.58 -17.42 6.86
CA PRO A 490 -11.20 -17.50 6.37
C PRO A 490 -11.00 -18.41 5.16
N ASP A 491 -11.92 -19.36 4.94
CA ASP A 491 -11.86 -20.34 3.84
C ASP A 491 -12.70 -19.91 2.63
N ASP A 492 -13.47 -18.83 2.76
CA ASP A 492 -14.26 -18.29 1.64
C ASP A 492 -13.37 -17.65 0.56
N ASN A 493 -13.93 -17.47 -0.64
CA ASN A 493 -13.31 -16.73 -1.72
C ASN A 493 -11.86 -17.15 -2.00
N ASN A 494 -11.64 -18.43 -2.22
CA ASN A 494 -10.30 -19.00 -2.47
C ASN A 494 -9.30 -18.66 -1.35
N TYR A 495 -9.70 -18.84 -0.08
CA TYR A 495 -8.86 -18.48 1.09
C TYR A 495 -8.40 -17.01 1.05
N TRP A 496 -9.27 -16.12 0.58
CA TRP A 496 -9.02 -14.68 0.40
C TRP A 496 -7.87 -14.37 -0.55
N THR A 497 -7.68 -15.23 -1.53
CA THR A 497 -6.58 -15.16 -2.49
C THR A 497 -7.14 -14.87 -3.87
N TRP A 498 -6.65 -13.83 -4.51
CA TRP A 498 -7.00 -13.51 -5.88
C TRP A 498 -6.47 -14.59 -6.84
N VAL A 499 -7.29 -15.00 -7.78
CA VAL A 499 -6.83 -15.84 -8.90
C VAL A 499 -5.90 -15.04 -9.82
N TYR A 500 -5.11 -15.71 -10.63
CA TYR A 500 -4.32 -15.00 -11.64
C TYR A 500 -5.24 -14.32 -12.66
N PRO A 501 -4.90 -13.10 -13.13
CA PRO A 501 -5.72 -12.41 -14.11
C PRO A 501 -5.71 -13.13 -15.46
N ALA A 502 -6.85 -13.11 -16.15
CA ALA A 502 -7.00 -13.74 -17.45
C ALA A 502 -5.95 -13.29 -18.47
N LYS A 503 -5.53 -12.02 -18.41
CA LYS A 503 -4.46 -11.49 -19.28
C LYS A 503 -3.10 -12.14 -19.05
N GLU A 504 -2.80 -12.61 -17.84
CA GLU A 504 -1.60 -13.41 -17.60
C GLU A 504 -1.78 -14.83 -18.15
N ILE A 505 -2.91 -15.45 -17.84
CA ILE A 505 -3.23 -16.83 -18.27
C ILE A 505 -3.25 -16.94 -19.81
N ASP A 506 -3.79 -15.92 -20.51
CA ASP A 506 -3.93 -15.91 -21.97
C ASP A 506 -2.59 -15.76 -22.71
N TYR A 507 -1.57 -15.16 -22.06
CA TYR A 507 -0.28 -14.82 -22.68
C TYR A 507 0.92 -15.53 -22.09
N ASN A 508 0.73 -16.36 -21.07
CA ASN A 508 1.78 -17.15 -20.42
C ASN A 508 1.37 -18.62 -20.40
N GLU A 509 1.87 -19.39 -21.37
CA GLU A 509 1.51 -20.80 -21.56
C GLU A 509 1.92 -21.67 -20.38
N ASP A 510 3.01 -21.32 -19.68
CA ASP A 510 3.52 -22.07 -18.53
C ASP A 510 2.60 -21.94 -17.30
N ILE A 511 1.84 -20.85 -17.20
CA ILE A 511 0.83 -20.64 -16.15
C ILE A 511 -0.49 -21.31 -16.50
N SER A 512 -0.91 -21.26 -17.74
CA SER A 512 -2.20 -21.79 -18.18
C SER A 512 -2.36 -23.31 -17.90
N SER A 513 -1.24 -24.04 -17.88
CA SER A 513 -1.21 -25.47 -17.57
C SER A 513 -1.24 -25.80 -16.07
N SER A 514 -1.10 -24.81 -15.19
CA SER A 514 -0.99 -24.98 -13.73
C SER A 514 -2.24 -24.51 -12.96
N VAL A 515 -3.29 -24.06 -13.67
CA VAL A 515 -4.56 -23.60 -13.09
C VAL A 515 -5.55 -24.75 -12.95
N GLU A 516 -5.16 -25.83 -12.26
CA GLU A 516 -6.08 -26.84 -11.75
C GLU A 516 -6.12 -26.84 -10.22
#